data_4d046a386cb15e9ff955f7ffe9132736
#
_entry.id   4d046a386cb15e9ff955f7ffe9132736
#
_cell.length_a   1.000
_cell.length_b   1.000
_cell.length_c   1.000
_cell.angle_alpha   90.00
_cell.angle_beta   90.00
_cell.angle_gamma   90.00
#
_symmetry.space_group_name_H-M   'P 1'
#
loop_
_entity.id
_entity.type
_entity.pdbx_description
1 polymer ?
#
loop_
_entity_poly.entity_id
_entity_poly.type
_entity_poly.pdbx_seq_one_letter_code
_entity_poly.pdbx_strand_id
1 'polypeptide(L)'
;MKNNYLKKYLVKKSTKISLVTKMLQYNPIKLVIVVTSKNELAGSITDGDLRRGLLEGYDLNDKCSCIMNTAPSYAYNDDKDMISDILNQEKVIPIIVDKNNVVISLYHNALDSSKTIKTNKVVIMAGGKGERLMPLTQDTPKPLLPIKD
;
A
#
# COMPACT_ATOMS: atom_id res chain seq x y z
N MET A 1 -6.97 -16.84 13.03
CA MET A 1 -6.19 -16.92 11.76
C MET A 1 -5.88 -15.56 11.09
N LYS A 2 -6.18 -14.39 11.67
CA LYS A 2 -6.00 -13.06 11.03
C LYS A 2 -4.61 -12.41 11.14
N ASN A 3 -3.66 -13.00 11.87
CA ASN A 3 -2.45 -12.28 12.31
C ASN A 3 -1.21 -12.44 11.42
N ASN A 4 -1.25 -13.30 10.39
CA ASN A 4 -0.05 -13.59 9.59
C ASN A 4 0.15 -12.59 8.44
N TYR A 5 -0.94 -11.99 7.94
CA TYR A 5 -0.89 -11.00 6.87
C TYR A 5 -0.23 -9.68 7.32
N LEU A 6 -0.56 -9.22 8.53
CA LEU A 6 -0.07 -7.94 9.04
C LEU A 6 1.45 -7.96 9.33
N LYS A 7 1.99 -9.11 9.74
CA LYS A 7 3.43 -9.26 10.09
C LYS A 7 4.39 -8.79 9.01
N LYS A 8 4.02 -8.95 7.74
CA LYS A 8 4.86 -8.53 6.61
C LYS A 8 4.95 -7.01 6.43
N TYR A 9 4.17 -6.24 7.16
CA TYR A 9 4.16 -4.78 7.13
C TYR A 9 4.72 -4.15 8.41
N LEU A 10 4.93 -4.93 9.48
CA LEU A 10 5.33 -4.43 10.80
C LEU A 10 6.84 -4.54 11.02
N VAL A 11 7.43 -3.47 11.54
CA VAL A 11 8.81 -3.45 12.02
C VAL A 11 8.90 -2.75 13.37
N LYS A 12 9.98 -3.01 14.11
CA LYS A 12 10.29 -2.30 15.36
C LYS A 12 11.11 -1.05 15.08
N LYS A 13 11.07 -0.06 15.98
CA LYS A 13 11.85 1.19 15.89
C LYS A 13 13.35 0.96 15.66
N SER A 14 13.89 -0.14 16.19
CA SER A 14 15.31 -0.52 16.09
C SER A 14 15.67 -1.23 14.78
N THR A 15 14.72 -1.52 13.92
CA THR A 15 14.96 -2.19 12.64
C THR A 15 15.83 -1.32 11.73
N LYS A 16 16.81 -1.92 11.05
CA LYS A 16 17.68 -1.21 10.11
C LYS A 16 16.91 -0.75 8.88
N ILE A 17 17.29 0.40 8.32
CA ILE A 17 16.74 0.96 7.08
C ILE A 17 16.89 -0.04 5.93
N SER A 18 18.01 -0.80 5.85
CA SER A 18 18.22 -1.83 4.82
C SER A 18 17.13 -2.91 4.79
N LEU A 19 16.60 -3.33 5.94
CA LEU A 19 15.49 -4.29 5.99
C LEU A 19 14.17 -3.65 5.57
N VAL A 20 13.92 -2.41 6.02
CA VAL A 20 12.72 -1.65 5.61
C VAL A 20 12.69 -1.44 4.10
N THR A 21 13.83 -1.10 3.49
CA THR A 21 13.97 -0.94 2.03
C THR A 21 13.58 -2.22 1.29
N LYS A 22 14.07 -3.38 1.76
CA LYS A 22 13.68 -4.68 1.19
C LYS A 22 12.18 -4.93 1.33
N MET A 23 11.61 -4.65 2.50
CA MET A 23 10.17 -4.81 2.72
C MET A 23 9.35 -3.91 1.80
N LEU A 24 9.72 -2.64 1.61
CA LEU A 24 9.06 -1.73 0.69
C LEU A 24 9.13 -2.22 -0.76
N GLN A 25 10.27 -2.80 -1.19
CA GLN A 25 10.44 -3.33 -2.53
C GLN A 25 9.43 -4.43 -2.88
N TYR A 26 9.20 -5.37 -1.95
CA TYR A 26 8.33 -6.51 -2.18
C TYR A 26 6.88 -6.32 -1.70
N ASN A 27 6.60 -5.23 -1.01
CA ASN A 27 5.30 -4.91 -0.46
C ASN A 27 4.45 -4.17 -1.50
N PRO A 28 3.29 -4.71 -1.92
CA PRO A 28 2.46 -4.11 -2.97
C PRO A 28 1.90 -2.73 -2.60
N ILE A 29 1.71 -2.45 -1.31
CA ILE A 29 1.16 -1.16 -0.85
C ILE A 29 2.24 -0.12 -0.54
N LYS A 30 3.55 -0.49 -0.66
CA LYS A 30 4.68 0.43 -0.46
C LYS A 30 4.65 1.19 0.88
N LEU A 31 4.17 0.53 1.92
CA LEU A 31 4.03 1.05 3.28
C LEU A 31 4.58 0.05 4.29
N VAL A 32 5.43 0.50 5.20
CA VAL A 32 5.89 -0.25 6.38
C VAL A 32 5.42 0.48 7.63
N ILE A 33 4.87 -0.25 8.59
CA ILE A 33 4.37 0.29 9.85
C ILE A 33 5.41 0.04 10.93
N VAL A 34 5.80 1.11 11.61
CA VAL A 34 6.72 1.04 12.74
C VAL A 34 5.92 0.94 14.03
N VAL A 35 6.26 -0.05 14.86
CA VAL A 35 5.55 -0.32 16.11
C VAL A 35 6.50 -0.38 17.31
N THR A 36 5.94 -0.16 18.50
CA THR A 36 6.62 -0.37 19.79
C THR A 36 6.80 -1.86 20.10
N SER A 37 7.50 -2.19 21.20
CA SER A 37 7.59 -3.59 21.70
C SER A 37 6.22 -4.22 21.95
N LYS A 38 5.22 -3.41 22.35
CA LYS A 38 3.83 -3.82 22.60
C LYS A 38 2.95 -3.85 21.35
N ASN A 39 3.51 -3.62 20.14
CA ASN A 39 2.81 -3.49 18.86
C ASN A 39 1.91 -2.25 18.74
N GLU A 40 2.09 -1.24 19.58
CA GLU A 40 1.43 0.05 19.44
C GLU A 40 2.00 0.79 18.23
N LEU A 41 1.18 1.55 17.52
CA LEU A 41 1.58 2.36 16.38
C LEU A 41 2.60 3.43 16.83
N ALA A 42 3.75 3.46 16.18
CA ALA A 42 4.80 4.43 16.43
C ALA A 42 5.09 5.35 15.24
N GLY A 43 4.74 4.88 14.04
CA GLY A 43 4.95 5.64 12.81
C GLY A 43 4.73 4.78 11.57
N SER A 44 5.00 5.37 10.42
CA SER A 44 4.99 4.68 9.13
C SER A 44 6.20 5.08 8.28
N ILE A 45 6.53 4.26 7.29
CA ILE A 45 7.59 4.54 6.32
C ILE A 45 7.10 4.16 4.93
N THR A 46 7.25 5.09 4.01
CA THR A 46 6.99 4.93 2.58
C THR A 46 8.29 5.07 1.77
N ASP A 47 8.25 4.83 0.46
CA ASP A 47 9.39 5.11 -0.42
C ASP A 47 9.80 6.59 -0.38
N GLY A 48 8.84 7.50 -0.16
CA GLY A 48 9.13 8.94 0.00
C GLY A 48 9.92 9.26 1.26
N ASP A 49 9.57 8.62 2.39
CA ASP A 49 10.28 8.79 3.66
C ASP A 49 11.70 8.24 3.57
N LEU A 50 11.87 7.06 2.96
CA LEU A 50 13.18 6.47 2.70
C LEU A 50 14.06 7.41 1.88
N ARG A 51 13.53 7.97 0.79
CA ARG A 51 14.28 8.89 -0.08
C ARG A 51 14.69 10.15 0.66
N ARG A 52 13.79 10.75 1.44
CA ARG A 52 14.10 11.93 2.26
C ARG A 52 15.19 11.63 3.28
N GLY A 53 15.07 10.52 4.02
CA GLY A 53 16.05 10.14 5.01
C GLY A 53 17.45 9.93 4.41
N LEU A 54 17.57 9.29 3.25
CA LEU A 54 18.86 9.15 2.57
C LEU A 54 19.44 10.49 2.12
N LEU A 55 18.62 11.45 1.67
CA LEU A 55 19.07 12.80 1.33
C LEU A 55 19.49 13.61 2.55
N GLU A 56 18.92 13.34 3.72
CA GLU A 56 19.29 13.92 5.01
C GLU A 56 20.58 13.31 5.60
N GLY A 57 21.14 12.28 4.97
CA GLY A 57 22.43 11.68 5.33
C GLY A 57 22.33 10.42 6.18
N TYR A 58 21.14 9.88 6.42
CA TYR A 58 20.99 8.57 7.06
C TYR A 58 21.42 7.46 6.11
N ASP A 59 22.02 6.39 6.65
CA ASP A 59 22.45 5.25 5.85
C ASP A 59 21.61 3.98 6.11
N LEU A 60 21.87 2.94 5.32
CA LEU A 60 21.11 1.67 5.39
C LEU A 60 21.30 0.91 6.72
N ASN A 61 22.32 1.24 7.51
CA ASN A 61 22.59 0.63 8.81
C ASN A 61 21.89 1.35 9.95
N ASP A 62 21.42 2.58 9.72
CA ASP A 62 20.70 3.35 10.72
C ASP A 62 19.34 2.72 11.06
N LYS A 63 18.82 3.12 12.22
CA LYS A 63 17.50 2.68 12.68
C LYS A 63 16.39 3.34 11.86
N CYS A 64 15.39 2.60 11.49
CA CYS A 64 14.26 3.12 10.73
C CYS A 64 13.46 4.21 11.48
N SER A 65 13.60 4.30 12.81
CA SER A 65 13.02 5.37 13.61
C SER A 65 13.54 6.77 13.25
N CYS A 66 14.70 6.87 12.60
CA CYS A 66 15.26 8.16 12.19
C CYS A 66 14.54 8.77 10.97
N ILE A 67 13.96 7.93 10.13
CA ILE A 67 13.33 8.34 8.88
C ILE A 67 11.80 8.16 8.86
N MET A 68 11.20 7.62 9.92
CA MET A 68 9.76 7.34 9.97
C MET A 68 8.94 8.64 10.08
N ASN A 69 7.79 8.65 9.43
CA ASN A 69 6.73 9.60 9.71
C ASN A 69 6.11 9.27 11.08
N THR A 70 6.19 10.18 12.03
CA THR A 70 5.67 10.00 13.41
C THR A 70 4.17 10.30 13.54
N ALA A 71 3.55 10.88 12.50
CA ALA A 71 2.13 11.21 12.45
C ALA A 71 1.44 10.51 11.25
N PRO A 72 1.43 9.16 11.20
CA PRO A 72 0.79 8.44 10.12
C PRO A 72 -0.73 8.58 10.19
N SER A 73 -1.41 8.47 9.05
CA SER A 73 -2.87 8.41 9.03
C SER A 73 -3.34 7.07 9.62
N TYR A 74 -4.15 7.13 10.65
CA TYR A 74 -4.74 5.97 11.31
C TYR A 74 -6.20 6.22 11.66
N ALA A 75 -6.94 5.16 11.90
CA ALA A 75 -8.30 5.21 12.40
C ALA A 75 -8.52 4.13 13.46
N TYR A 76 -9.47 4.37 14.36
CA TYR A 76 -9.91 3.33 15.29
C TYR A 76 -10.82 2.32 14.58
N ASN A 77 -10.74 1.06 14.99
CA ASN A 77 -11.47 -0.04 14.34
C ASN A 77 -13.02 0.12 14.37
N ASP A 78 -13.54 0.82 15.35
CA ASP A 78 -14.96 1.09 15.54
C ASP A 78 -15.43 2.44 14.96
N ASP A 79 -14.52 3.26 14.44
CA ASP A 79 -14.80 4.58 13.84
C ASP A 79 -14.89 4.50 12.31
N LYS A 80 -16.10 4.16 11.83
CA LYS A 80 -16.35 4.01 10.38
C LYS A 80 -16.31 5.35 9.63
N ASP A 81 -16.67 6.43 10.30
CA ASP A 81 -16.72 7.76 9.69
C ASP A 81 -15.28 8.25 9.44
N MET A 82 -14.40 8.12 10.44
CA MET A 82 -12.99 8.43 10.31
C MET A 82 -12.29 7.58 9.22
N ILE A 83 -12.62 6.28 9.15
CA ILE A 83 -12.11 5.40 8.09
C ILE A 83 -12.55 5.92 6.72
N SER A 84 -13.83 6.27 6.56
CA SER A 84 -14.39 6.80 5.31
C SER A 84 -13.73 8.11 4.90
N ASP A 85 -13.52 9.03 5.84
CA ASP A 85 -12.88 10.33 5.58
C ASP A 85 -11.44 10.17 5.12
N ILE A 86 -10.67 9.26 5.74
CA ILE A 86 -9.29 8.99 5.29
C ILE A 86 -9.29 8.33 3.91
N LEU A 87 -10.23 7.43 3.61
CA LEU A 87 -10.34 6.76 2.31
C LEU A 87 -10.73 7.71 1.18
N ASN A 88 -11.45 8.78 1.48
CA ASN A 88 -11.78 9.83 0.52
C ASN A 88 -10.58 10.71 0.17
N GLN A 89 -9.50 10.68 0.97
CA GLN A 89 -8.24 11.32 0.63
C GLN A 89 -7.48 10.43 -0.36
N GLU A 90 -7.11 10.97 -1.50
CA GLU A 90 -6.38 10.22 -2.52
C GLU A 90 -5.04 9.70 -1.98
N LYS A 91 -4.77 8.42 -2.22
CA LYS A 91 -3.50 7.74 -1.94
C LYS A 91 -3.15 7.53 -0.46
N VAL A 92 -4.10 7.66 0.46
CA VAL A 92 -3.87 7.38 1.87
C VAL A 92 -4.42 6.00 2.23
N ILE A 93 -3.59 5.19 2.89
CA ILE A 93 -3.99 3.87 3.41
C ILE A 93 -4.09 3.98 4.92
N PRO A 94 -5.30 3.98 5.50
CA PRO A 94 -5.44 4.09 6.94
C PRO A 94 -4.91 2.84 7.66
N ILE A 95 -4.10 3.08 8.69
CA ILE A 95 -3.67 2.06 9.63
C ILE A 95 -4.78 1.93 10.67
N ILE A 96 -5.29 0.72 10.89
CA ILE A 96 -6.37 0.50 11.85
C ILE A 96 -5.76 0.07 13.19
N VAL A 97 -6.13 0.78 14.24
CA VAL A 97 -5.68 0.52 15.61
C VAL A 97 -6.86 0.23 16.55
N ASP A 98 -6.58 -0.42 17.66
CA ASP A 98 -7.52 -0.56 18.76
C ASP A 98 -7.44 0.62 19.74
N LYS A 99 -8.25 0.57 20.80
CA LYS A 99 -8.30 1.61 21.87
C LYS A 99 -7.00 1.79 22.64
N ASN A 100 -6.08 0.82 22.55
CA ASN A 100 -4.75 0.85 23.16
C ASN A 100 -3.67 1.27 22.16
N ASN A 101 -4.07 1.79 20.99
CA ASN A 101 -3.19 2.16 19.88
C ASN A 101 -2.41 0.97 19.27
N VAL A 102 -2.82 -0.27 19.53
CA VAL A 102 -2.21 -1.47 18.95
C VAL A 102 -2.67 -1.64 17.52
N VAL A 103 -1.74 -1.85 16.60
CA VAL A 103 -2.05 -2.06 15.17
C VAL A 103 -2.72 -3.40 14.97
N ILE A 104 -3.95 -3.38 14.46
CA ILE A 104 -4.78 -4.58 14.24
C ILE A 104 -5.01 -4.90 12.77
N SER A 105 -5.00 -3.90 11.88
CA SER A 105 -5.23 -4.10 10.44
C SER A 105 -4.66 -2.94 9.61
N LEU A 106 -4.64 -3.16 8.30
CA LEU A 106 -4.53 -2.13 7.27
C LEU A 106 -5.80 -2.15 6.46
N TYR A 107 -6.38 -0.98 6.24
CA TYR A 107 -7.50 -0.88 5.33
C TYR A 107 -6.96 -0.70 3.91
N HIS A 108 -7.17 -1.69 3.06
CA HIS A 108 -6.77 -1.64 1.66
C HIS A 108 -7.91 -2.17 0.78
N ASN A 109 -8.43 -1.33 -0.11
CA ASN A 109 -9.56 -1.65 -0.99
C ASN A 109 -9.35 -2.93 -1.83
N ALA A 110 -8.09 -3.31 -2.12
CA ALA A 110 -7.78 -4.55 -2.83
C ALA A 110 -7.92 -5.82 -1.97
N LEU A 111 -8.07 -5.69 -0.64
CA LEU A 111 -8.21 -6.83 0.28
C LEU A 111 -9.65 -7.04 0.74
N ASP A 112 -10.49 -6.03 0.59
CA ASP A 112 -11.92 -6.16 0.83
C ASP A 112 -12.56 -6.75 -0.44
N SER A 113 -12.54 -8.09 -0.51
CA SER A 113 -13.16 -8.87 -1.59
C SER A 113 -14.70 -8.83 -1.53
N SER A 114 -15.30 -7.97 -0.74
CA SER A 114 -16.68 -7.58 -0.93
C SER A 114 -16.75 -6.74 -2.21
N LYS A 115 -16.75 -7.45 -3.35
CA LYS A 115 -16.96 -6.91 -4.68
C LYS A 115 -18.28 -6.14 -4.70
N THR A 116 -18.22 -4.86 -4.38
CA THR A 116 -19.24 -3.96 -4.91
C THR A 116 -18.99 -3.95 -6.42
N ILE A 117 -19.82 -4.67 -7.16
CA ILE A 117 -19.81 -4.62 -8.63
C ILE A 117 -20.12 -3.17 -8.96
N LYS A 118 -19.06 -2.41 -9.28
CA LYS A 118 -19.25 -1.04 -9.77
C LYS A 118 -19.83 -1.16 -11.17
N THR A 119 -21.05 -0.70 -11.34
CA THR A 119 -21.77 -0.65 -12.64
C THR A 119 -21.28 0.50 -13.51
N ASN A 120 -20.02 0.88 -13.38
CA ASN A 120 -19.44 1.95 -14.17
C ASN A 120 -19.31 1.52 -15.63
N LYS A 121 -19.74 2.37 -16.54
CA LYS A 121 -19.46 2.21 -17.97
C LYS A 121 -17.97 2.45 -18.22
N VAL A 122 -17.31 1.54 -18.90
CA VAL A 122 -15.91 1.68 -19.32
C VAL A 122 -15.91 2.05 -20.80
N VAL A 123 -15.25 3.16 -21.14
CA VAL A 123 -15.02 3.54 -22.54
C VAL A 123 -13.58 3.19 -22.89
N ILE A 124 -13.39 2.29 -23.84
CA ILE A 124 -12.06 1.90 -24.33
C ILE A 124 -11.81 2.66 -25.63
N MET A 125 -10.83 3.56 -25.63
CA MET A 125 -10.36 4.24 -26.83
C MET A 125 -9.45 3.28 -27.65
N ALA A 126 -9.99 2.70 -28.71
CA ALA A 126 -9.34 1.67 -29.51
C ALA A 126 -9.15 2.15 -30.97
N GLY A 127 -8.56 3.34 -31.17
CA GLY A 127 -8.49 4.00 -32.48
C GLY A 127 -7.39 3.54 -33.44
N GLY A 128 -6.56 2.54 -33.08
CA GLY A 128 -5.47 2.05 -33.93
C GLY A 128 -5.85 0.79 -34.73
N LYS A 129 -5.53 0.76 -36.05
CA LYS A 129 -5.79 -0.42 -36.92
C LYS A 129 -5.02 -1.68 -36.52
N GLY A 130 -4.05 -1.59 -35.60
CA GLY A 130 -3.32 -2.77 -35.12
C GLY A 130 -2.42 -3.46 -36.15
N GLU A 131 -2.01 -2.77 -37.21
CA GLU A 131 -1.29 -3.31 -38.38
C GLU A 131 -0.05 -4.14 -38.02
N ARG A 132 0.65 -3.77 -36.93
CA ARG A 132 1.85 -4.51 -36.44
C ARG A 132 1.52 -5.88 -35.85
N LEU A 133 0.26 -6.18 -35.60
CA LEU A 133 -0.22 -7.45 -35.01
C LEU A 133 -1.03 -8.27 -35.99
N MET A 134 -1.02 -7.92 -37.29
CA MET A 134 -1.66 -8.70 -38.30
C MET A 134 -1.04 -10.12 -38.37
N PRO A 135 -1.82 -11.18 -38.59
CA PRO A 135 -3.26 -11.20 -38.90
C PRO A 135 -4.18 -11.18 -37.66
N LEU A 136 -3.67 -11.18 -36.43
CA LEU A 136 -4.46 -11.28 -35.19
C LEU A 136 -5.45 -10.13 -34.99
N THR A 137 -5.18 -8.99 -35.60
CA THR A 137 -6.04 -7.80 -35.52
C THR A 137 -6.93 -7.60 -36.75
N GLN A 138 -7.05 -8.58 -37.61
CA GLN A 138 -7.85 -8.47 -38.83
C GLN A 138 -9.33 -8.30 -38.47
N ASP A 139 -9.84 -9.12 -37.54
CA ASP A 139 -11.26 -9.16 -37.13
C ASP A 139 -11.47 -8.76 -35.66
N THR A 140 -10.41 -8.58 -34.92
CA THR A 140 -10.46 -8.26 -33.49
C THR A 140 -9.58 -7.05 -33.16
N PRO A 141 -10.15 -5.95 -32.63
CA PRO A 141 -9.37 -4.80 -32.21
C PRO A 141 -8.29 -5.18 -31.19
N LYS A 142 -7.09 -4.59 -31.29
CA LYS A 142 -5.94 -4.86 -30.43
C LYS A 142 -6.27 -4.95 -28.92
N PRO A 143 -7.10 -4.07 -28.33
CA PRO A 143 -7.43 -4.14 -26.90
C PRO A 143 -8.31 -5.32 -26.49
N LEU A 144 -8.89 -6.03 -27.48
CA LEU A 144 -9.77 -7.20 -27.27
C LEU A 144 -9.07 -8.53 -27.60
N LEU A 145 -7.80 -8.49 -28.00
CA LEU A 145 -7.02 -9.72 -28.22
C LEU A 145 -6.84 -10.46 -26.90
N PRO A 146 -7.06 -11.81 -26.87
CA PRO A 146 -6.82 -12.59 -25.67
C PRO A 146 -5.35 -12.57 -25.29
N ILE A 147 -5.07 -12.31 -24.00
CA ILE A 147 -3.75 -12.48 -23.41
C ILE A 147 -3.66 -13.93 -22.97
N LYS A 148 -2.66 -14.64 -23.49
CA LYS A 148 -2.38 -16.00 -23.07
C LYS A 148 -1.71 -15.96 -21.71
N ASP A 149 -2.23 -16.72 -20.73
CA ASP A 149 -1.58 -16.98 -19.44
C ASP A 149 -0.30 -17.81 -19.61
#